data_39d2c41dcc8cbf46454d1f7ab41c0b79
#
_entry.id   39d2c41dcc8cbf46454d1f7ab41c0b79
#
_cell.length_a   1.000
_cell.length_b   1.000
_cell.length_c   1.000
_cell.angle_alpha   90.00
_cell.angle_beta   90.00
_cell.angle_gamma   90.00
#
_symmetry.space_group_name_H-M   'P 1'
#
loop_
_entity.id
_entity.type
_entity.pdbx_description
1 polymer ?
#
loop_
_entity_poly.entity_id
_entity_poly.type
_entity_poly.pdbx_seq_one_letter_code
_entity_poly.pdbx_strand_id
1 'polypeptide(L)'
;MPLCKRKLLFICLLLLCFSSIVHTQANQPRKKVGLVLGGGGAKGAAEVGVLKVLEEAGIPIDYIAGTSIGAIVGGLYAVGYNAADIDSLYRSQDWLFLFPDFVTQKTRIL
;
A
#
# COMPACT_ATOMS: atom_id res chain seq x y z
N MET A 1 13.08 36.36 -47.98
CA MET A 1 12.16 35.97 -46.91
C MET A 1 12.29 36.97 -45.75
N PRO A 2 11.23 37.62 -45.32
CA PRO A 2 11.36 38.66 -44.30
C PRO A 2 11.85 38.02 -42.99
N LEU A 3 12.76 38.74 -42.36
CA LEU A 3 13.47 38.35 -41.13
C LEU A 3 12.51 37.85 -40.00
N CYS A 4 11.29 38.39 -40.01
CA CYS A 4 10.23 38.07 -39.06
C CYS A 4 9.74 36.62 -39.19
N LYS A 5 9.58 36.09 -40.39
CA LYS A 5 9.12 34.68 -40.62
C LYS A 5 10.18 33.66 -40.22
N ARG A 6 11.47 33.98 -40.40
CA ARG A 6 12.57 33.10 -39.92
C ARG A 6 12.64 33.03 -38.39
N LYS A 7 12.47 34.15 -37.71
CA LYS A 7 12.43 34.18 -36.23
C LYS A 7 11.23 33.39 -35.68
N LEU A 8 10.05 33.54 -36.31
CA LEU A 8 8.85 32.83 -35.93
C LEU A 8 9.02 31.30 -36.10
N LEU A 9 9.64 30.86 -37.18
CA LEU A 9 9.91 29.47 -37.47
C LEU A 9 10.89 28.86 -36.46
N PHE A 10 11.92 29.61 -36.05
CA PHE A 10 12.86 29.17 -35.00
C PHE A 10 12.19 29.05 -33.63
N ILE A 11 11.28 29.95 -33.27
CA ILE A 11 10.53 29.92 -32.01
C ILE A 11 9.59 28.72 -31.99
N CYS A 12 8.88 28.44 -33.08
CA CYS A 12 8.02 27.27 -33.20
C CYS A 12 8.81 25.96 -33.11
N LEU A 13 9.99 25.87 -33.70
CA LEU A 13 10.87 24.72 -33.65
C LEU A 13 11.40 24.48 -32.22
N LEU A 14 11.76 25.52 -31.49
CA LEU A 14 12.19 25.48 -30.10
C LEU A 14 11.06 25.02 -29.17
N LEU A 15 9.84 25.51 -29.40
CA LEU A 15 8.66 25.08 -28.61
C LEU A 15 8.28 23.61 -28.86
N LEU A 16 8.43 23.14 -30.10
CA LEU A 16 8.23 21.70 -30.43
C LEU A 16 9.29 20.80 -29.79
N CYS A 17 10.54 21.22 -29.70
CA CYS A 17 11.58 20.47 -28.98
C CYS A 17 11.35 20.42 -27.48
N PHE A 18 10.82 21.51 -26.88
CA PHE A 18 10.52 21.57 -25.46
C PHE A 18 9.36 20.63 -25.06
N SER A 19 8.34 20.50 -25.91
CA SER A 19 7.20 19.58 -25.65
C SER A 19 7.60 18.11 -25.70
N SER A 20 8.64 17.73 -26.42
CA SER A 20 9.13 16.35 -26.49
C SER A 20 9.87 15.91 -25.20
N ILE A 21 10.45 16.85 -24.46
CA ILE A 21 11.20 16.55 -23.22
C ILE A 21 10.24 16.25 -22.05
N VAL A 22 9.08 16.89 -22.03
CA VAL A 22 8.11 16.70 -20.93
C VAL A 22 7.44 15.34 -20.97
N HIS A 23 7.30 14.69 -22.14
CA HIS A 23 6.67 13.39 -22.28
C HIS A 23 7.54 12.20 -21.84
N THR A 24 8.85 12.38 -21.73
CA THR A 24 9.78 11.28 -21.44
C THR A 24 9.86 10.95 -19.94
N GLN A 25 9.43 11.86 -19.05
CA GLN A 25 9.46 11.61 -17.59
C GLN A 25 8.23 10.90 -17.03
N ALA A 26 7.12 10.84 -17.77
CA ALA A 26 5.86 10.29 -17.29
C ALA A 26 5.75 8.75 -17.35
N ASN A 27 6.73 8.05 -17.91
CA ASN A 27 6.59 6.62 -18.22
C ASN A 27 7.66 5.71 -17.60
N GLN A 28 8.27 6.10 -16.48
CA GLN A 28 9.06 5.18 -15.68
C GLN A 28 8.09 4.31 -14.87
N PRO A 29 8.03 2.99 -15.11
CA PRO A 29 7.20 2.11 -14.29
C PRO A 29 7.69 2.21 -12.85
N ARG A 30 6.80 2.63 -11.93
CA ARG A 30 7.14 2.68 -10.51
C ARG A 30 7.56 1.29 -10.01
N LYS A 31 8.45 1.25 -9.06
CA LYS A 31 8.82 0.00 -8.39
C LYS A 31 7.59 -0.61 -7.72
N LYS A 32 7.43 -1.92 -7.85
CA LYS A 32 6.37 -2.67 -7.19
C LYS A 32 6.69 -2.83 -5.71
N VAL A 33 5.68 -2.69 -4.87
CA VAL A 33 5.79 -2.82 -3.41
C VAL A 33 5.10 -4.10 -2.98
N GLY A 34 5.84 -4.97 -2.30
CA GLY A 34 5.33 -6.16 -1.64
C GLY A 34 5.26 -5.95 -0.13
N LEU A 35 4.13 -6.29 0.48
CA LEU A 35 3.93 -6.27 1.93
C LEU A 35 3.89 -7.71 2.44
N VAL A 36 4.70 -8.00 3.46
CA VAL A 36 4.71 -9.30 4.14
C VAL A 36 4.27 -9.10 5.59
N LEU A 37 3.18 -9.79 5.97
CA LEU A 37 2.59 -9.73 7.30
C LEU A 37 2.86 -11.03 8.05
N GLY A 38 3.33 -10.91 9.29
CA GLY A 38 3.74 -12.05 10.12
C GLY A 38 2.58 -12.70 10.86
N GLY A 39 2.87 -13.80 11.53
CA GLY A 39 1.98 -14.40 12.51
C GLY A 39 2.20 -13.83 13.91
N GLY A 40 1.31 -14.15 14.85
CA GLY A 40 1.52 -13.81 16.25
C GLY A 40 0.27 -13.45 17.05
N GLY A 41 -0.90 -13.87 16.65
CA GLY A 41 -2.15 -13.66 17.38
C GLY A 41 -2.44 -12.18 17.64
N ALA A 42 -2.46 -11.76 18.91
CA ALA A 42 -2.74 -10.38 19.29
C ALA A 42 -1.80 -9.33 18.67
N LYS A 43 -0.63 -9.73 18.18
CA LYS A 43 0.30 -8.84 17.48
C LYS A 43 -0.23 -8.35 16.12
N GLY A 44 -1.28 -8.99 15.59
CA GLY A 44 -1.97 -8.53 14.38
C GLY A 44 -2.49 -7.10 14.46
N ALA A 45 -2.79 -6.59 15.65
CA ALA A 45 -3.14 -5.19 15.85
C ALA A 45 -2.02 -4.23 15.42
N ALA A 46 -0.75 -4.62 15.61
CA ALA A 46 0.39 -3.83 15.16
C ALA A 46 0.48 -3.78 13.63
N GLU A 47 0.13 -4.88 12.95
CA GLU A 47 0.12 -4.95 11.49
C GLU A 47 -0.94 -4.04 10.87
N VAL A 48 -2.12 -3.93 11.51
CA VAL A 48 -3.16 -2.97 11.11
C VAL A 48 -2.64 -1.53 11.26
N GLY A 49 -1.89 -1.25 12.33
CA GLY A 49 -1.22 0.05 12.52
C GLY A 49 -0.24 0.37 11.40
N VAL A 50 0.54 -0.62 10.95
CA VAL A 50 1.46 -0.47 9.81
C VAL A 50 0.70 -0.17 8.52
N LEU A 51 -0.38 -0.89 8.23
CA LEU A 51 -1.24 -0.62 7.06
C LEU A 51 -1.75 0.82 7.06
N LYS A 52 -2.20 1.31 8.21
CA LYS A 52 -2.69 2.69 8.35
C LYS A 52 -1.62 3.72 7.98
N VAL A 53 -0.39 3.54 8.47
CA VAL A 53 0.73 4.43 8.13
C VAL A 53 1.08 4.37 6.65
N LEU A 54 1.03 3.18 6.03
CA LEU A 54 1.29 3.02 4.60
C LEU A 54 0.22 3.71 3.74
N GLU A 55 -1.05 3.64 4.13
CA GLU A 55 -2.16 4.35 3.49
C GLU A 55 -1.99 5.86 3.61
N GLU A 56 -1.71 6.36 4.82
CA GLU A 56 -1.49 7.79 5.09
C GLU A 56 -0.29 8.34 4.30
N ALA A 57 0.75 7.53 4.12
CA ALA A 57 1.91 7.86 3.30
C ALA A 57 1.66 7.74 1.79
N GLY A 58 0.49 7.26 1.36
CA GLY A 58 0.16 7.06 -0.04
C GLY A 58 1.01 5.99 -0.73
N ILE A 59 1.52 5.00 0.01
CA ILE A 59 2.35 3.94 -0.53
C ILE A 59 1.45 2.84 -1.12
N PRO A 60 1.42 2.67 -2.45
CA PRO A 60 0.60 1.65 -3.07
C PRO A 60 1.22 0.26 -2.87
N ILE A 61 0.40 -0.68 -2.38
CA ILE A 61 0.80 -2.07 -2.18
C ILE A 61 0.36 -2.88 -3.39
N ASP A 62 1.30 -3.54 -4.07
CA ASP A 62 1.04 -4.35 -5.26
C ASP A 62 0.86 -5.84 -4.94
N TYR A 63 1.55 -6.31 -3.91
CA TYR A 63 1.54 -7.72 -3.50
C TYR A 63 1.44 -7.81 -1.98
N ILE A 64 0.67 -8.78 -1.50
CA ILE A 64 0.55 -9.08 -0.08
C ILE A 64 0.79 -10.58 0.13
N ALA A 65 1.61 -10.88 1.13
CA ALA A 65 1.77 -12.22 1.69
C ALA A 65 1.58 -12.14 3.20
N GLY A 66 0.96 -13.16 3.78
CA GLY A 66 0.71 -13.18 5.22
C GLY A 66 0.68 -14.59 5.79
N THR A 67 0.98 -14.70 7.07
CA THR A 67 0.92 -15.96 7.84
C THR A 67 0.02 -15.78 9.06
N SER A 68 -0.85 -16.76 9.36
CA SER A 68 -1.76 -16.73 10.51
C SER A 68 -2.61 -15.44 10.52
N ILE A 69 -2.57 -14.66 11.60
CA ILE A 69 -3.29 -13.39 11.71
C ILE A 69 -2.92 -12.41 10.56
N GLY A 70 -1.66 -12.41 10.14
CA GLY A 70 -1.22 -11.59 8.99
C GLY A 70 -1.86 -12.01 7.68
N ALA A 71 -2.22 -13.29 7.51
CA ALA A 71 -2.99 -13.76 6.35
C ALA A 71 -4.44 -13.25 6.40
N ILE A 72 -5.03 -13.15 7.59
CA ILE A 72 -6.38 -12.59 7.77
C ILE A 72 -6.37 -11.09 7.46
N VAL A 73 -5.45 -10.34 8.08
CA VAL A 73 -5.30 -8.89 7.86
C VAL A 73 -5.00 -8.60 6.39
N GLY A 74 -4.02 -9.30 5.80
CA GLY A 74 -3.63 -9.14 4.41
C GLY A 74 -4.73 -9.55 3.44
N GLY A 75 -5.47 -10.60 3.74
CA GLY A 75 -6.62 -11.05 2.95
C GLY A 75 -7.75 -10.03 2.93
N LEU A 76 -8.12 -9.47 4.08
CA LEU A 76 -9.12 -8.40 4.17
C LEU A 76 -8.68 -7.17 3.38
N TYR A 77 -7.41 -6.78 3.51
CA TYR A 77 -6.86 -5.65 2.76
C TYR A 77 -6.88 -5.90 1.25
N ALA A 78 -6.51 -7.11 0.82
CA ALA A 78 -6.50 -7.49 -0.59
C ALA A 78 -7.88 -7.49 -1.25
N VAL A 79 -8.96 -7.76 -0.49
CA VAL A 79 -10.34 -7.70 -1.00
C VAL A 79 -10.96 -6.30 -0.89
N GLY A 80 -10.21 -5.29 -0.44
CA GLY A 80 -10.59 -3.89 -0.51
C GLY A 80 -11.00 -3.22 0.80
N TYR A 81 -10.84 -3.87 1.95
CA TYR A 81 -10.98 -3.19 3.24
C TYR A 81 -9.80 -2.25 3.46
N ASN A 82 -10.06 -1.04 3.95
CA ASN A 82 -9.00 -0.14 4.36
C ASN A 82 -8.53 -0.44 5.80
N ALA A 83 -7.43 0.15 6.22
CA ALA A 83 -6.85 -0.10 7.54
C ALA A 83 -7.80 0.27 8.69
N ALA A 84 -8.64 1.30 8.53
CA ALA A 84 -9.61 1.71 9.55
C ALA A 84 -10.76 0.70 9.69
N ASP A 85 -11.24 0.15 8.58
CA ASP A 85 -12.27 -0.90 8.58
C ASP A 85 -11.74 -2.17 9.25
N ILE A 86 -10.49 -2.56 8.95
CA ILE A 86 -9.83 -3.72 9.53
C ILE A 86 -9.61 -3.51 11.04
N ASP A 87 -9.20 -2.31 11.48
CA ASP A 87 -9.07 -1.98 12.91
C ASP A 87 -10.39 -2.09 13.64
N SER A 88 -11.46 -1.58 13.06
CA SER A 88 -12.81 -1.67 13.62
C SER A 88 -13.27 -3.13 13.75
N LEU A 89 -13.07 -3.92 12.70
CA LEU A 89 -13.38 -5.34 12.69
C LEU A 89 -12.54 -6.08 13.73
N TYR A 90 -11.24 -5.77 13.82
CA TYR A 90 -10.34 -6.39 14.78
C TYR A 90 -10.75 -6.13 16.22
N ARG A 91 -11.20 -4.92 16.56
CA ARG A 91 -11.67 -4.54 17.89
C ARG A 91 -13.03 -5.12 18.26
N SER A 92 -13.88 -5.39 17.26
CA SER A 92 -15.22 -5.94 17.47
C SER A 92 -15.26 -7.45 17.74
N GLN A 93 -14.15 -8.18 17.47
CA GLN A 93 -14.10 -9.62 17.62
C GLN A 93 -13.64 -10.06 19.00
N ASP A 94 -14.25 -11.10 19.53
CA ASP A 94 -13.74 -11.82 20.71
C ASP A 94 -12.67 -12.83 20.29
N TRP A 95 -11.43 -12.38 20.30
CA TRP A 95 -10.27 -13.19 19.90
C TRP A 95 -10.03 -14.39 20.81
N LEU A 96 -10.47 -14.34 22.08
CA LEU A 96 -10.37 -15.45 23.02
C LEU A 96 -11.30 -16.60 22.61
N PHE A 97 -12.46 -16.26 22.09
CA PHE A 97 -13.42 -17.23 21.58
C PHE A 97 -12.96 -17.85 20.25
N LEU A 98 -12.39 -17.04 19.35
CA LEU A 98 -11.92 -17.49 18.03
C LEU A 98 -10.65 -18.35 18.10
N PHE A 99 -9.83 -18.16 19.13
CA PHE A 99 -8.59 -18.90 19.32
C PHE A 99 -8.53 -19.53 20.73
N PRO A 100 -9.34 -20.57 21.01
CA PRO A 100 -9.45 -21.20 22.34
C PRO A 100 -8.14 -21.80 22.86
N ASP A 101 -7.18 -22.11 21.99
CA ASP A 101 -5.89 -22.69 22.39
C ASP A 101 -5.01 -21.74 23.23
N PHE A 102 -5.23 -20.40 23.13
CA PHE A 102 -4.53 -19.45 23.98
C PHE A 102 -4.92 -19.55 25.45
N VAL A 103 -6.14 -19.98 25.76
CA VAL A 103 -6.65 -20.11 27.14
C VAL A 103 -6.16 -21.41 27.78
N THR A 104 -6.07 -22.48 27.00
CA THR A 104 -5.73 -23.81 27.50
C THR A 104 -4.27 -23.91 27.96
N GLN A 105 -3.35 -23.16 27.36
CA GLN A 105 -1.95 -23.13 27.78
C GLN A 105 -1.75 -22.45 29.15
N LYS A 106 -2.53 -21.42 29.48
CA LYS A 106 -2.40 -20.70 30.74
C LYS A 106 -2.89 -21.55 31.94
N THR A 107 -3.82 -22.45 31.71
CA THR A 107 -4.38 -23.31 32.76
C THR A 107 -3.54 -24.58 33.02
N ARG A 108 -2.59 -24.91 32.13
CA ARG A 108 -1.70 -26.10 32.34
C ARG A 108 -0.41 -25.78 33.11
N ILE A 109 -0.15 -24.52 33.47
CA ILE A 109 1.08 -24.07 34.18
C ILE A 109 0.80 -23.81 35.66
N LEU A 110 -0.44 -23.97 36.12
CA LEU A 110 -0.83 -23.93 37.53
C LEU A 110 -1.25 -25.35 37.96
#